data_72729c651ec0b67a1016c55afcff7cc3
#
_entry.id   72729c651ec0b67a1016c55afcff7cc3
#
_cell.length_a   1.000
_cell.length_b   1.000
_cell.length_c   1.000
_cell.angle_alpha   90.00
_cell.angle_beta   90.00
_cell.angle_gamma   90.00
#
_symmetry.space_group_name_H-M   'P 1'
#
loop_
_entity.id
_entity.type
_entity.pdbx_description
1 polymer ?
#
loop_
_entity_poly.entity_id
_entity_poly.type
_entity_poly.pdbx_seq_one_letter_code
_entity_poly.pdbx_strand_id
1 'polypeptide(L)'
;MPDNLRPEPGRPFRWLVLIFVSLTMFGNYYVYDCIAPIADLLTKQLGFSDANIGLLQAIYSIPNVVMVLIGGYIVDRIGTRKAIFIFGALCFVGAIVTCLSSALSVMASGRLVFGLGAESLIVAVTTAVAKWFRGKELSFAFGINLMISRAGSLLAQLSPSWAGFAYNYWRSPLLISVGFASFCIVGALIYWALEVYAERRYQVGPAGATDKVVFSDIKTFGLSYWYIVALCVTFYSAIFPFETFAYKFFMGAHNVTREAGGDLVAMLTLFTMFGTPLFGLFVDKLGKRALLMMLGSVLLIPVYLMMAYMRSAGFVTVYLLSPTNGHLAFVPHHLPPILLLTMAMMGIAFSLIPAVMWPSVAYLVEQSKLGTAYGLMTMIQNIGLAGFNLMVGAANDYSHAGPENPHGYNLGMWIFSVVGFLGLTFAFLLRQRELGPHGHGLETITTAKATS
;
A
#
# COMPACT_ATOMS: atom_id res chain seq x y z
N MET A 1 -3.61 44.12 28.21
CA MET A 1 -2.88 44.19 26.94
C MET A 1 -3.33 43.01 26.14
N PRO A 2 -3.82 43.15 24.90
CA PRO A 2 -4.21 41.98 24.11
C PRO A 2 -2.95 41.15 23.83
N ASP A 3 -3.01 39.87 24.17
CA ASP A 3 -1.99 38.89 23.87
C ASP A 3 -1.50 39.09 22.43
N ASN A 4 -0.21 39.26 22.25
CA ASN A 4 0.46 39.23 20.94
C ASN A 4 0.29 37.82 20.37
N LEU A 5 -0.88 37.55 19.80
CA LEU A 5 -1.19 36.31 19.08
C LEU A 5 -0.21 36.22 17.91
N ARG A 6 0.70 35.25 17.98
CA ARG A 6 1.62 34.96 16.87
C ARG A 6 0.79 34.70 15.61
N PRO A 7 1.24 35.15 14.42
CA PRO A 7 0.50 34.90 13.20
C PRO A 7 0.43 33.39 12.90
N GLU A 8 -0.59 32.96 12.16
CA GLU A 8 -0.65 31.60 11.66
C GLU A 8 0.40 31.38 10.57
N PRO A 9 0.89 30.12 10.39
CA PRO A 9 1.80 29.79 9.32
C PRO A 9 1.21 30.08 7.95
N GLY A 10 1.93 30.81 7.10
CA GLY A 10 1.50 31.11 5.74
C GLY A 10 1.34 29.84 4.88
N ARG A 11 0.55 29.95 3.82
CA ARG A 11 0.30 28.84 2.88
C ARG A 11 1.59 28.21 2.34
N PRO A 12 2.60 28.98 1.84
CA PRO A 12 3.83 28.40 1.30
C PRO A 12 4.60 27.56 2.35
N PHE A 13 4.63 28.04 3.60
CA PHE A 13 5.31 27.32 4.67
C PHE A 13 4.64 25.96 5.00
N ARG A 14 3.31 25.91 5.04
CA ARG A 14 2.58 24.65 5.26
C ARG A 14 2.84 23.63 4.13
N TRP A 15 2.88 24.09 2.89
CA TRP A 15 3.20 23.22 1.74
C TRP A 15 4.64 22.73 1.77
N LEU A 16 5.60 23.57 2.20
CA LEU A 16 6.97 23.14 2.41
C LEU A 16 7.04 22.02 3.47
N VAL A 17 6.33 22.17 4.58
CA VAL A 17 6.23 21.13 5.62
C VAL A 17 5.66 19.84 5.04
N LEU A 18 4.59 19.92 4.25
CA LEU A 18 3.96 18.76 3.61
C LEU A 18 4.94 18.00 2.72
N ILE A 19 5.73 18.69 1.91
CA ILE A 19 6.72 18.05 1.02
C ILE A 19 7.70 17.22 1.83
N PHE A 20 8.29 17.77 2.88
CA PHE A 20 9.30 17.06 3.67
C PHE A 20 8.73 15.95 4.54
N VAL A 21 7.53 16.12 5.09
CA VAL A 21 6.83 15.03 5.77
C VAL A 21 6.49 13.90 4.79
N SER A 22 6.02 14.23 3.58
CA SER A 22 5.71 13.24 2.56
C SER A 22 6.94 12.55 1.99
N LEU A 23 8.11 13.21 2.03
CA LEU A 23 9.38 12.59 1.62
C LEU A 23 9.74 11.39 2.50
N THR A 24 9.38 11.40 3.79
CA THR A 24 9.55 10.22 4.65
C THR A 24 8.72 9.05 4.18
N MET A 25 7.51 9.31 3.71
CA MET A 25 6.62 8.28 3.15
C MET A 25 7.10 7.74 1.80
N PHE A 26 7.67 8.62 0.97
CA PHE A 26 8.30 8.20 -0.29
C PHE A 26 9.39 7.14 -0.05
N GLY A 27 10.32 7.41 0.89
CA GLY A 27 11.36 6.44 1.28
C GLY A 27 10.79 5.15 1.86
N ASN A 28 9.79 5.24 2.73
CA ASN A 28 9.11 4.10 3.32
C ASN A 28 8.50 3.18 2.25
N TYR A 29 7.75 3.73 1.31
CA TYR A 29 7.09 2.96 0.25
C TYR A 29 8.09 2.35 -0.73
N TYR A 30 9.20 3.04 -1.03
CA TYR A 30 10.27 2.44 -1.83
C TYR A 30 10.85 1.18 -1.16
N VAL A 31 11.16 1.25 0.14
CA VAL A 31 11.72 0.11 0.90
C VAL A 31 10.71 -1.04 1.00
N TYR A 32 9.42 -0.74 1.12
CA TYR A 32 8.38 -1.76 1.12
C TYR A 32 8.41 -2.61 -0.16
N ASP A 33 8.46 -1.95 -1.32
CA ASP A 33 8.32 -2.58 -2.62
C ASP A 33 9.63 -3.10 -3.23
N CYS A 34 10.79 -2.89 -2.61
CA CYS A 34 12.10 -3.25 -3.17
C CYS A 34 12.38 -4.76 -3.23
N ILE A 35 11.62 -5.62 -2.53
CA ILE A 35 11.87 -7.08 -2.47
C ILE A 35 11.35 -7.81 -3.70
N ALA A 36 10.15 -7.46 -4.19
CA ALA A 36 9.52 -8.14 -5.31
C ALA A 36 10.39 -8.12 -6.60
N PRO A 37 11.02 -6.99 -7.01
CA PRO A 37 11.86 -6.93 -8.20
C PRO A 37 13.13 -7.79 -8.13
N ILE A 38 13.61 -8.15 -6.93
CA ILE A 38 14.82 -8.96 -6.73
C ILE A 38 14.52 -10.42 -6.36
N ALA A 39 13.27 -10.82 -6.31
CA ALA A 39 12.87 -12.15 -5.83
C ALA A 39 13.57 -13.29 -6.57
N ASP A 40 13.74 -13.19 -7.89
CA ASP A 40 14.47 -14.17 -8.69
C ASP A 40 15.98 -14.17 -8.41
N LEU A 41 16.59 -13.01 -8.08
CA LEU A 41 18.00 -12.94 -7.69
C LEU A 41 18.23 -13.61 -6.32
N LEU A 42 17.31 -13.41 -5.38
CA LEU A 42 17.37 -14.10 -4.08
C LEU A 42 17.29 -15.62 -4.27
N THR A 43 16.42 -16.09 -5.17
CA THR A 43 16.35 -17.52 -5.51
C THR A 43 17.63 -18.00 -6.20
N LYS A 44 18.10 -17.32 -7.24
CA LYS A 44 19.24 -17.77 -8.05
C LYS A 44 20.58 -17.68 -7.34
N GLN A 45 20.80 -16.63 -6.54
CA GLN A 45 22.10 -16.33 -5.93
C GLN A 45 22.21 -16.77 -4.48
N LEU A 46 21.10 -16.80 -3.73
CA LEU A 46 21.09 -17.18 -2.31
C LEU A 46 20.40 -18.53 -2.03
N GLY A 47 19.76 -19.12 -3.05
CA GLY A 47 18.99 -20.36 -2.91
C GLY A 47 17.69 -20.20 -2.12
N PHE A 48 17.13 -18.99 -2.04
CA PHE A 48 15.87 -18.77 -1.33
C PHE A 48 14.72 -19.41 -2.08
N SER A 49 13.90 -20.14 -1.33
CA SER A 49 12.61 -20.63 -1.83
C SER A 49 11.56 -19.52 -1.91
N ASP A 50 10.44 -19.77 -2.57
CA ASP A 50 9.32 -18.83 -2.61
C ASP A 50 8.69 -18.63 -1.22
N ALA A 51 8.69 -19.66 -0.36
CA ALA A 51 8.31 -19.53 1.04
C ALA A 51 9.24 -18.58 1.80
N ASN A 52 10.54 -18.56 1.52
CA ASN A 52 11.49 -17.63 2.12
C ASN A 52 11.21 -16.17 1.66
N ILE A 53 10.87 -15.98 0.39
CA ILE A 53 10.49 -14.68 -0.16
C ILE A 53 9.16 -14.22 0.47
N GLY A 54 8.18 -15.11 0.55
CA GLY A 54 6.91 -14.87 1.24
C GLY A 54 7.12 -14.50 2.71
N LEU A 55 8.06 -15.14 3.40
CA LEU A 55 8.43 -14.82 4.79
C LEU A 55 8.98 -13.39 4.91
N LEU A 56 9.84 -12.94 4.00
CA LEU A 56 10.39 -11.58 4.04
C LEU A 56 9.29 -10.50 3.93
N GLN A 57 8.20 -10.79 3.21
CA GLN A 57 7.05 -9.89 3.15
C GLN A 57 6.07 -10.11 4.30
N ALA A 58 5.86 -11.35 4.75
CA ALA A 58 4.99 -11.65 5.87
C ALA A 58 5.51 -11.05 7.18
N ILE A 59 6.82 -11.14 7.43
CA ILE A 59 7.42 -10.69 8.69
C ILE A 59 7.35 -9.17 8.87
N TYR A 60 7.28 -8.42 7.79
CA TYR A 60 6.97 -6.99 7.81
C TYR A 60 5.57 -6.72 8.38
N SER A 61 4.58 -7.52 8.00
CA SER A 61 3.19 -7.33 8.42
C SER A 61 2.93 -7.73 9.87
N ILE A 62 3.73 -8.62 10.45
CA ILE A 62 3.54 -9.10 11.83
C ILE A 62 3.60 -7.95 12.86
N PRO A 63 4.65 -7.11 12.92
CA PRO A 63 4.66 -6.00 13.87
C PRO A 63 3.55 -4.99 13.60
N ASN A 64 3.10 -4.84 12.37
CA ASN A 64 2.05 -3.90 12.01
C ASN A 64 0.71 -4.22 12.68
N VAL A 65 0.43 -5.50 12.96
CA VAL A 65 -0.74 -5.94 13.74
C VAL A 65 -0.82 -5.20 15.09
N VAL A 66 0.31 -4.97 15.73
CA VAL A 66 0.41 -4.31 17.04
C VAL A 66 0.71 -2.82 16.90
N MET A 67 1.58 -2.44 15.98
CA MET A 67 2.07 -1.08 15.83
C MET A 67 1.02 -0.09 15.32
N VAL A 68 0.01 -0.55 14.58
CA VAL A 68 -1.17 0.27 14.24
C VAL A 68 -1.86 0.83 15.49
N LEU A 69 -1.89 0.03 16.58
CA LEU A 69 -2.52 0.42 17.84
C LEU A 69 -1.59 1.28 18.71
N ILE A 70 -0.33 0.87 18.82
CA ILE A 70 0.65 1.51 19.70
C ILE A 70 1.21 2.78 19.09
N GLY A 71 1.37 2.84 17.78
CA GLY A 71 1.94 3.97 17.05
C GLY A 71 1.20 5.28 17.34
N GLY A 72 -0.13 5.26 17.31
CA GLY A 72 -0.95 6.41 17.67
C GLY A 72 -0.72 6.90 19.10
N TYR A 73 -0.70 5.97 20.05
CA TYR A 73 -0.42 6.30 21.46
C TYR A 73 0.98 6.94 21.64
N ILE A 74 1.98 6.42 20.93
CA ILE A 74 3.33 7.00 20.94
C ILE A 74 3.31 8.43 20.38
N VAL A 75 2.65 8.64 19.23
CA VAL A 75 2.51 9.96 18.60
C VAL A 75 1.86 10.97 19.57
N ASP A 76 0.80 10.58 20.25
CA ASP A 76 0.11 11.44 21.23
C ASP A 76 1.02 11.83 22.40
N ARG A 77 1.86 10.89 22.85
CA ARG A 77 2.69 11.08 24.02
C ARG A 77 3.96 11.89 23.75
N ILE A 78 4.64 11.65 22.62
CA ILE A 78 5.95 12.27 22.33
C ILE A 78 5.90 13.38 21.27
N GLY A 79 4.73 13.56 20.63
CA GLY A 79 4.50 14.52 19.56
C GLY A 79 4.95 14.04 18.18
N THR A 80 4.40 14.67 17.12
CA THR A 80 4.60 14.28 15.73
C THR A 80 6.05 14.27 15.30
N ARG A 81 6.84 15.29 15.66
CA ARG A 81 8.24 15.42 15.20
C ARG A 81 9.16 14.29 15.70
N LYS A 82 9.05 13.96 17.00
CA LYS A 82 9.86 12.87 17.59
C LYS A 82 9.40 11.52 17.07
N ALA A 83 8.09 11.33 16.93
CA ALA A 83 7.51 10.11 16.41
C ALA A 83 7.96 9.85 14.97
N ILE A 84 7.84 10.83 14.07
CA ILE A 84 8.28 10.72 12.66
C ILE A 84 9.77 10.39 12.58
N PHE A 85 10.60 11.02 13.42
CA PHE A 85 12.04 10.73 13.46
C PHE A 85 12.34 9.30 13.93
N ILE A 86 11.73 8.86 15.03
CA ILE A 86 11.96 7.51 15.59
C ILE A 86 11.48 6.44 14.61
N PHE A 87 10.28 6.58 14.07
CA PHE A 87 9.73 5.60 13.12
C PHE A 87 10.46 5.62 11.77
N GLY A 88 10.85 6.81 11.29
CA GLY A 88 11.71 6.95 10.12
C GLY A 88 13.09 6.32 10.33
N ALA A 89 13.66 6.44 11.53
CA ALA A 89 14.92 5.79 11.88
C ALA A 89 14.79 4.27 11.90
N LEU A 90 13.69 3.71 12.41
CA LEU A 90 13.41 2.28 12.35
C LEU A 90 13.30 1.79 10.90
N CYS A 91 12.64 2.55 10.01
CA CYS A 91 12.57 2.22 8.59
C CYS A 91 13.96 2.20 7.95
N PHE A 92 14.79 3.20 8.22
CA PHE A 92 16.14 3.29 7.68
C PHE A 92 17.06 2.17 8.19
N VAL A 93 17.06 1.92 9.50
CA VAL A 93 17.84 0.83 10.13
C VAL A 93 17.37 -0.53 9.59
N GLY A 94 16.06 -0.73 9.48
CA GLY A 94 15.49 -1.95 8.90
C GLY A 94 15.96 -2.20 7.48
N ALA A 95 16.02 -1.17 6.62
CA ALA A 95 16.55 -1.26 5.27
C ALA A 95 18.04 -1.63 5.27
N ILE A 96 18.86 -1.02 6.14
CA ILE A 96 20.27 -1.36 6.29
C ILE A 96 20.43 -2.83 6.69
N VAL A 97 19.75 -3.26 7.76
CA VAL A 97 19.87 -4.64 8.27
C VAL A 97 19.45 -5.66 7.21
N THR A 98 18.40 -5.36 6.42
CA THR A 98 17.95 -6.23 5.32
C THR A 98 19.04 -6.50 4.28
N CYS A 99 19.98 -5.57 4.06
CA CYS A 99 21.05 -5.74 3.07
C CYS A 99 22.41 -6.16 3.66
N LEU A 100 22.55 -6.31 4.99
CA LEU A 100 23.83 -6.60 5.63
C LEU A 100 24.37 -8.00 5.32
N SER A 101 23.49 -9.00 5.23
CA SER A 101 23.87 -10.41 5.11
C SER A 101 22.99 -11.15 4.13
N SER A 102 23.53 -12.23 3.54
CA SER A 102 22.78 -13.19 2.73
C SER A 102 21.94 -14.17 3.57
N ALA A 103 22.09 -14.18 4.90
CA ALA A 103 21.33 -15.05 5.78
C ALA A 103 19.86 -14.59 5.86
N LEU A 104 18.92 -15.50 5.61
CA LEU A 104 17.49 -15.24 5.67
C LEU A 104 17.07 -14.62 7.02
N SER A 105 17.62 -15.11 8.14
CA SER A 105 17.31 -14.60 9.48
C SER A 105 17.69 -13.14 9.67
N VAL A 106 18.82 -12.69 9.10
CA VAL A 106 19.26 -11.30 9.16
C VAL A 106 18.38 -10.42 8.26
N MET A 107 18.09 -10.87 7.04
CA MET A 107 17.18 -10.15 6.15
C MET A 107 15.77 -10.03 6.76
N ALA A 108 15.27 -11.12 7.34
CA ALA A 108 13.97 -11.14 8.01
C ALA A 108 13.93 -10.22 9.23
N SER A 109 15.00 -10.18 10.06
CA SER A 109 15.07 -9.23 11.18
C SER A 109 15.12 -7.78 10.71
N GLY A 110 15.78 -7.49 9.58
CA GLY A 110 15.72 -6.17 8.94
C GLY A 110 14.30 -5.79 8.53
N ARG A 111 13.57 -6.70 7.89
CA ARG A 111 12.16 -6.51 7.51
C ARG A 111 11.24 -6.36 8.73
N LEU A 112 11.50 -7.07 9.83
CA LEU A 112 10.79 -6.91 11.09
C LEU A 112 10.99 -5.50 11.67
N VAL A 113 12.24 -5.02 11.75
CA VAL A 113 12.57 -3.67 12.23
C VAL A 113 11.94 -2.61 11.33
N PHE A 114 11.98 -2.80 10.00
CA PHE A 114 11.31 -1.94 9.05
C PHE A 114 9.80 -1.89 9.32
N GLY A 115 9.15 -3.03 9.54
CA GLY A 115 7.72 -3.11 9.86
C GLY A 115 7.34 -2.37 11.16
N LEU A 116 8.18 -2.44 12.21
CA LEU A 116 7.95 -1.67 13.44
C LEU A 116 7.86 -0.15 13.18
N GLY A 117 8.63 0.35 12.21
CA GLY A 117 8.61 1.76 11.83
C GLY A 117 7.50 2.14 10.86
N ALA A 118 7.24 1.32 9.87
CA ALA A 118 6.53 1.69 8.66
C ALA A 118 5.08 2.15 8.89
N GLU A 119 4.24 1.33 9.52
CA GLU A 119 2.83 1.69 9.79
C GLU A 119 2.72 2.82 10.81
N SER A 120 3.58 2.80 11.83
CA SER A 120 3.62 3.88 12.83
C SER A 120 4.04 5.22 12.22
N LEU A 121 4.93 5.18 11.20
CA LEU A 121 5.31 6.37 10.43
C LEU A 121 4.10 6.92 9.64
N ILE A 122 3.27 6.06 9.05
CA ILE A 122 2.02 6.47 8.38
C ILE A 122 1.12 7.23 9.36
N VAL A 123 0.90 6.68 10.57
CA VAL A 123 0.08 7.32 11.61
C VAL A 123 0.69 8.67 12.01
N ALA A 124 1.99 8.74 12.23
CA ALA A 124 2.66 9.98 12.64
C ALA A 124 2.58 11.07 11.55
N VAL A 125 2.77 10.68 10.28
CA VAL A 125 2.68 11.59 9.12
C VAL A 125 1.25 12.08 8.91
N THR A 126 0.25 11.21 8.96
CA THR A 126 -1.16 11.61 8.84
C THR A 126 -1.56 12.57 9.95
N THR A 127 -1.11 12.32 11.18
CA THR A 127 -1.33 13.24 12.32
C THR A 127 -0.63 14.59 12.09
N ALA A 128 0.59 14.61 11.56
CA ALA A 128 1.29 15.84 11.21
C ALA A 128 0.57 16.61 10.11
N VAL A 129 0.15 15.95 9.02
CA VAL A 129 -0.64 16.59 7.94
C VAL A 129 -1.92 17.19 8.50
N ALA A 130 -2.65 16.46 9.35
CA ALA A 130 -3.85 16.96 10.00
C ALA A 130 -3.56 18.18 10.89
N LYS A 131 -2.47 18.19 11.65
CA LYS A 131 -2.03 19.32 12.47
C LYS A 131 -1.83 20.60 11.65
N TRP A 132 -1.20 20.49 10.48
CA TRP A 132 -0.82 21.63 9.64
C TRP A 132 -1.93 22.13 8.71
N PHE A 133 -2.89 21.29 8.36
CA PHE A 133 -3.92 21.57 7.35
C PHE A 133 -5.36 21.55 7.89
N ARG A 134 -5.58 21.31 9.20
CA ARG A 134 -6.92 21.31 9.78
C ARG A 134 -7.64 22.64 9.49
N GLY A 135 -8.82 22.57 8.90
CA GLY A 135 -9.59 23.75 8.46
C GLY A 135 -9.04 24.45 7.22
N LYS A 136 -8.03 23.87 6.53
CA LYS A 136 -7.33 24.46 5.39
C LYS A 136 -6.90 23.37 4.42
N GLU A 137 -7.58 23.18 3.33
CA GLU A 137 -7.22 22.29 2.21
C GLU A 137 -6.77 20.87 2.63
N LEU A 138 -7.29 20.35 3.75
CA LEU A 138 -6.83 19.10 4.39
C LEU A 138 -6.90 17.90 3.45
N SER A 139 -8.01 17.71 2.76
CA SER A 139 -8.21 16.59 1.83
C SER A 139 -7.21 16.63 0.67
N PHE A 140 -6.93 17.84 0.16
CA PHE A 140 -5.95 18.01 -0.92
C PHE A 140 -4.53 17.72 -0.43
N ALA A 141 -4.18 18.14 0.79
CA ALA A 141 -2.87 17.83 1.40
C ALA A 141 -2.68 16.30 1.60
N PHE A 142 -3.71 15.59 2.06
CA PHE A 142 -3.67 14.13 2.11
C PHE A 142 -3.51 13.49 0.74
N GLY A 143 -4.20 14.01 -0.28
CA GLY A 143 -4.06 13.54 -1.66
C GLY A 143 -2.62 13.69 -2.18
N ILE A 144 -1.98 14.84 -1.96
CA ILE A 144 -0.58 15.09 -2.34
C ILE A 144 0.38 14.18 -1.54
N ASN A 145 0.16 14.02 -0.24
CA ASN A 145 0.95 13.09 0.57
C ASN A 145 0.87 11.65 0.02
N LEU A 146 -0.32 11.17 -0.30
CA LEU A 146 -0.51 9.84 -0.88
C LEU A 146 0.17 9.72 -2.24
N MET A 147 0.06 10.74 -3.10
CA MET A 147 0.69 10.75 -4.41
C MET A 147 2.22 10.67 -4.31
N ILE A 148 2.84 11.44 -3.41
CA ILE A 148 4.29 11.39 -3.16
C ILE A 148 4.69 10.02 -2.60
N SER A 149 3.90 9.45 -1.70
CA SER A 149 4.14 8.11 -1.14
C SER A 149 4.13 7.04 -2.24
N ARG A 150 3.10 7.03 -3.08
CA ARG A 150 2.96 6.08 -4.20
C ARG A 150 4.03 6.26 -5.28
N ALA A 151 4.58 7.46 -5.44
CA ALA A 151 5.73 7.68 -6.31
C ALA A 151 6.97 6.90 -5.82
N GLY A 152 7.12 6.66 -4.51
CA GLY A 152 8.13 5.76 -3.95
C GLY A 152 7.95 4.32 -4.40
N SER A 153 6.73 3.77 -4.29
CA SER A 153 6.37 2.45 -4.84
C SER A 153 6.65 2.35 -6.34
N LEU A 154 6.17 3.32 -7.10
CA LEU A 154 6.35 3.36 -8.55
C LEU A 154 7.83 3.30 -8.94
N LEU A 155 8.67 4.09 -8.25
CA LEU A 155 10.10 4.12 -8.52
C LEU A 155 10.79 2.79 -8.14
N ALA A 156 10.37 2.13 -7.06
CA ALA A 156 10.86 0.81 -6.67
C ALA A 156 10.45 -0.26 -7.71
N GLN A 157 9.21 -0.25 -8.15
CA GLN A 157 8.68 -1.19 -9.16
C GLN A 157 9.36 -1.03 -10.52
N LEU A 158 9.67 0.20 -10.92
CA LEU A 158 10.39 0.51 -12.16
C LEU A 158 11.93 0.41 -12.02
N SER A 159 12.45 0.07 -10.83
CA SER A 159 13.89 0.04 -10.61
C SER A 159 14.67 -0.92 -11.53
N PRO A 160 14.11 -2.05 -12.02
CA PRO A 160 14.79 -2.83 -13.06
C PRO A 160 15.09 -2.05 -14.35
N SER A 161 14.21 -1.11 -14.72
CA SER A 161 14.37 -0.31 -15.94
C SER A 161 15.40 0.82 -15.76
N TRP A 162 15.34 1.59 -14.67
CA TRP A 162 16.24 2.74 -14.48
C TRP A 162 17.54 2.41 -13.76
N ALA A 163 17.59 1.30 -12.99
CA ALA A 163 18.76 0.82 -12.25
C ALA A 163 19.18 -0.59 -12.70
N GLY A 164 18.96 -0.97 -13.95
CA GLY A 164 19.25 -2.30 -14.48
C GLY A 164 20.68 -2.79 -14.21
N PHE A 165 21.65 -1.87 -14.15
CA PHE A 165 23.04 -2.16 -13.78
C PHE A 165 23.20 -2.78 -12.39
N ALA A 166 22.26 -2.52 -11.46
CA ALA A 166 22.29 -3.05 -10.10
C ALA A 166 21.75 -4.49 -10.01
N TYR A 167 21.02 -4.96 -11.02
CA TYR A 167 20.35 -6.27 -11.00
C TYR A 167 21.23 -7.45 -11.41
N ASN A 168 22.56 -7.24 -11.46
CA ASN A 168 23.55 -8.31 -11.62
C ASN A 168 23.84 -9.04 -10.28
N TYR A 169 23.63 -8.37 -9.16
CA TYR A 169 23.93 -8.89 -7.82
C TYR A 169 22.80 -8.54 -6.85
N TRP A 170 22.32 -9.53 -6.08
CA TRP A 170 21.15 -9.40 -5.20
C TRP A 170 21.20 -8.20 -4.24
N ARG A 171 22.39 -7.86 -3.76
CA ARG A 171 22.60 -6.82 -2.75
C ARG A 171 22.51 -5.40 -3.32
N SER A 172 22.87 -5.23 -4.58
CA SER A 172 22.96 -3.89 -5.18
C SER A 172 21.63 -3.14 -5.23
N PRO A 173 20.49 -3.73 -5.63
CA PRO A 173 19.21 -3.05 -5.55
C PRO A 173 18.78 -2.74 -4.12
N LEU A 174 19.16 -3.58 -3.15
CA LEU A 174 18.89 -3.33 -1.73
C LEU A 174 19.73 -2.17 -1.19
N LEU A 175 20.97 -1.98 -1.64
CA LEU A 175 21.77 -0.80 -1.32
C LEU A 175 21.14 0.48 -1.88
N ILE A 176 20.58 0.42 -3.09
CA ILE A 176 19.77 1.53 -3.64
C ILE A 176 18.58 1.80 -2.73
N SER A 177 17.89 0.77 -2.24
CA SER A 177 16.76 0.96 -1.31
C SER A 177 17.18 1.60 0.01
N VAL A 178 18.38 1.34 0.52
CA VAL A 178 18.95 2.06 1.68
C VAL A 178 19.17 3.54 1.35
N GLY A 179 19.62 3.85 0.12
CA GLY A 179 19.71 5.23 -0.36
C GLY A 179 18.35 5.95 -0.30
N PHE A 180 17.28 5.30 -0.77
CA PHE A 180 15.92 5.85 -0.68
C PHE A 180 15.37 5.85 0.77
N ALA A 181 15.72 4.87 1.59
CA ALA A 181 15.37 4.84 3.01
C ALA A 181 15.94 6.05 3.77
N SER A 182 17.07 6.63 3.32
CA SER A 182 17.62 7.84 3.93
C SER A 182 16.65 9.02 3.90
N PHE A 183 15.70 9.06 2.95
CA PHE A 183 14.65 10.07 2.91
C PHE A 183 13.72 9.99 4.14
N CYS A 184 13.57 8.82 4.77
CA CYS A 184 12.85 8.70 6.03
C CYS A 184 13.52 9.53 7.15
N ILE A 185 14.87 9.56 7.17
CA ILE A 185 15.65 10.34 8.15
C ILE A 185 15.75 11.81 7.75
N VAL A 186 16.15 12.08 6.50
CA VAL A 186 16.34 13.44 6.00
C VAL A 186 15.04 14.24 6.06
N GLY A 187 13.94 13.65 5.58
CA GLY A 187 12.62 14.26 5.67
C GLY A 187 12.19 14.53 7.10
N ALA A 188 12.43 13.57 8.02
CA ALA A 188 12.10 13.72 9.43
C ALA A 188 12.93 14.82 10.11
N LEU A 189 14.22 14.93 9.82
CA LEU A 189 15.08 15.97 10.38
C LEU A 189 14.69 17.36 9.89
N ILE A 190 14.40 17.49 8.59
CA ILE A 190 13.95 18.77 8.01
C ILE A 190 12.58 19.13 8.59
N TYR A 191 11.65 18.18 8.69
CA TYR A 191 10.35 18.40 9.33
C TYR A 191 10.52 18.85 10.78
N TRP A 192 11.41 18.22 11.55
CA TRP A 192 11.73 18.62 12.92
C TRP A 192 12.22 20.06 12.99
N ALA A 193 13.17 20.42 12.14
CA ALA A 193 13.71 21.79 12.09
C ALA A 193 12.62 22.81 11.73
N LEU A 194 11.76 22.50 10.74
CA LEU A 194 10.65 23.36 10.33
C LEU A 194 9.61 23.53 11.46
N GLU A 195 9.29 22.45 12.17
CA GLU A 195 8.33 22.53 13.29
C GLU A 195 8.88 23.34 14.45
N VAL A 196 10.16 23.17 14.84
CA VAL A 196 10.82 23.97 15.86
C VAL A 196 10.87 25.45 15.47
N TYR A 197 11.18 25.75 14.20
CA TYR A 197 11.15 27.12 13.69
C TYR A 197 9.75 27.72 13.77
N ALA A 198 8.73 26.93 13.38
CA ALA A 198 7.35 27.36 13.40
C ALA A 198 6.82 27.62 14.82
N GLU A 199 7.12 26.76 15.79
CA GLU A 199 6.73 26.94 17.19
C GLU A 199 7.26 28.24 17.79
N ARG A 200 8.39 28.74 17.28
CA ARG A 200 8.98 30.01 17.73
C ARG A 200 8.31 31.24 17.11
N ARG A 201 7.82 31.14 15.88
CA ARG A 201 7.34 32.30 15.07
C ARG A 201 5.83 32.32 14.85
N TYR A 202 5.18 31.18 14.89
CA TYR A 202 3.77 31.03 14.51
C TYR A 202 2.98 30.42 15.66
N GLN A 203 1.67 30.64 15.63
CA GLN A 203 0.73 29.88 16.44
C GLN A 203 0.44 28.56 15.71
N VAL A 204 1.10 27.48 16.11
CA VAL A 204 0.85 26.14 15.60
C VAL A 204 -0.16 25.49 16.51
N GLY A 205 -1.31 25.06 15.96
CA GLY A 205 -2.35 24.35 16.72
C GLY A 205 -1.82 23.03 17.32
N PRO A 206 -2.44 22.53 18.41
CA PRO A 206 -2.11 21.21 18.93
C PRO A 206 -2.39 20.14 17.86
N ALA A 207 -1.56 19.10 17.83
CA ALA A 207 -1.92 17.89 17.08
C ALA A 207 -3.26 17.38 17.65
N GLY A 208 -4.20 17.05 16.76
CA GLY A 208 -5.40 16.33 17.19
C GLY A 208 -4.98 15.04 17.89
N ALA A 209 -5.73 14.60 18.90
CA ALA A 209 -5.51 13.27 19.46
C ALA A 209 -5.63 12.23 18.34
N THR A 210 -4.74 11.26 18.31
CA THR A 210 -4.89 10.12 17.40
C THR A 210 -6.11 9.31 17.85
N ASP A 211 -6.79 8.73 16.89
CA ASP A 211 -7.96 7.89 17.17
C ASP A 211 -7.53 6.69 18.01
N LYS A 212 -7.98 6.67 19.26
CA LYS A 212 -7.65 5.58 20.20
C LYS A 212 -8.46 4.34 19.86
N VAL A 213 -7.80 3.19 19.80
CA VAL A 213 -8.48 1.92 19.69
C VAL A 213 -8.99 1.50 21.08
N VAL A 214 -10.29 1.35 21.18
CA VAL A 214 -10.98 0.89 22.40
C VAL A 214 -11.57 -0.49 22.14
N PHE A 215 -10.94 -1.52 22.67
CA PHE A 215 -11.33 -2.92 22.41
C PHE A 215 -12.78 -3.27 22.82
N SER A 216 -13.35 -2.57 23.80
CA SER A 216 -14.76 -2.77 24.18
C SER A 216 -15.73 -2.41 23.05
N ASP A 217 -15.37 -1.48 22.17
CA ASP A 217 -16.22 -1.01 21.08
C ASP A 217 -16.41 -2.07 20.00
N ILE A 218 -15.48 -3.02 19.89
CA ILE A 218 -15.53 -4.11 18.91
C ILE A 218 -16.86 -4.89 18.99
N LYS A 219 -17.39 -5.07 20.21
CA LYS A 219 -18.65 -5.78 20.44
C LYS A 219 -19.88 -5.00 19.95
N THR A 220 -19.73 -3.71 19.68
CA THR A 220 -20.84 -2.85 19.22
C THR A 220 -20.93 -2.77 17.70
N PHE A 221 -19.93 -3.27 16.97
CA PHE A 221 -19.90 -3.18 15.51
C PHE A 221 -20.90 -4.12 14.86
N GLY A 222 -21.70 -3.56 13.96
CA GLY A 222 -22.72 -4.30 13.22
C GLY A 222 -22.14 -5.26 12.18
N LEU A 223 -22.97 -6.18 11.69
CA LEU A 223 -22.54 -7.21 10.72
C LEU A 223 -22.07 -6.60 9.39
N SER A 224 -22.62 -5.46 8.95
CA SER A 224 -22.15 -4.74 7.75
C SER A 224 -20.70 -4.33 7.86
N TYR A 225 -20.24 -3.89 9.03
CA TYR A 225 -18.84 -3.57 9.28
C TYR A 225 -17.95 -4.82 9.13
N TRP A 226 -18.37 -5.96 9.68
CA TRP A 226 -17.59 -7.20 9.57
C TRP A 226 -17.52 -7.74 8.14
N TYR A 227 -18.57 -7.54 7.33
CA TYR A 227 -18.50 -7.85 5.90
C TYR A 227 -17.48 -6.94 5.16
N ILE A 228 -17.39 -5.67 5.51
CA ILE A 228 -16.35 -4.78 4.98
C ILE A 228 -14.96 -5.22 5.42
N VAL A 229 -14.76 -5.60 6.68
CA VAL A 229 -13.47 -6.12 7.18
C VAL A 229 -13.07 -7.38 6.42
N ALA A 230 -13.99 -8.32 6.25
CA ALA A 230 -13.74 -9.56 5.52
C ALA A 230 -13.43 -9.29 4.02
N LEU A 231 -14.14 -8.36 3.41
CA LEU A 231 -13.84 -7.90 2.04
C LEU A 231 -12.45 -7.25 1.98
N CYS A 232 -12.09 -6.40 2.94
CA CYS A 232 -10.78 -5.77 3.01
C CYS A 232 -9.66 -6.80 3.04
N VAL A 233 -9.75 -7.77 3.94
CA VAL A 233 -8.74 -8.83 4.06
C VAL A 233 -8.60 -9.62 2.77
N THR A 234 -9.71 -10.10 2.22
CA THR A 234 -9.70 -10.92 0.99
C THR A 234 -9.18 -10.12 -0.21
N PHE A 235 -9.61 -8.88 -0.35
CA PHE A 235 -9.20 -8.02 -1.44
C PHE A 235 -7.70 -7.72 -1.42
N TYR A 236 -7.18 -7.23 -0.29
CA TYR A 236 -5.75 -6.90 -0.19
C TYR A 236 -4.86 -8.13 -0.20
N SER A 237 -5.32 -9.26 0.36
CA SER A 237 -4.60 -10.54 0.30
C SER A 237 -4.57 -11.16 -1.10
N ALA A 238 -5.46 -10.76 -2.00
CA ALA A 238 -5.40 -11.15 -3.40
C ALA A 238 -4.38 -10.34 -4.20
N ILE A 239 -4.13 -9.08 -3.85
CA ILE A 239 -3.31 -8.15 -4.65
C ILE A 239 -1.86 -8.10 -4.14
N PHE A 240 -1.61 -7.74 -2.89
CA PHE A 240 -0.24 -7.54 -2.40
C PHE A 240 0.64 -8.81 -2.41
N PRO A 241 0.14 -9.99 -1.98
CA PRO A 241 0.92 -11.22 -2.14
C PRO A 241 1.14 -11.60 -3.62
N PHE A 242 0.21 -11.26 -4.52
CA PHE A 242 0.46 -11.40 -5.95
C PHE A 242 1.63 -10.50 -6.40
N GLU A 243 1.65 -9.22 -6.02
CA GLU A 243 2.75 -8.30 -6.34
C GLU A 243 4.11 -8.84 -5.86
N THR A 244 4.15 -9.53 -4.71
CA THR A 244 5.38 -10.15 -4.17
C THR A 244 5.98 -11.15 -5.14
N PHE A 245 5.16 -11.95 -5.82
CA PHE A 245 5.61 -13.01 -6.72
C PHE A 245 5.45 -12.66 -8.22
N ALA A 246 4.86 -11.52 -8.55
CA ALA A 246 4.50 -11.14 -9.91
C ALA A 246 5.70 -11.16 -10.87
N TYR A 247 6.87 -10.64 -10.46
CA TYR A 247 8.07 -10.63 -11.31
C TYR A 247 8.51 -12.05 -11.68
N LYS A 248 8.62 -12.95 -10.68
CA LYS A 248 8.97 -14.35 -10.90
C LYS A 248 7.95 -15.05 -11.80
N PHE A 249 6.67 -14.80 -11.55
CA PHE A 249 5.59 -15.34 -12.36
C PHE A 249 5.65 -14.86 -13.81
N PHE A 250 5.80 -13.56 -14.04
CA PHE A 250 5.87 -13.00 -15.40
C PHE A 250 7.11 -13.51 -16.15
N MET A 251 8.25 -13.57 -15.49
CA MET A 251 9.48 -14.09 -16.08
C MET A 251 9.41 -15.60 -16.34
N GLY A 252 8.93 -16.38 -15.37
CA GLY A 252 8.92 -17.83 -15.43
C GLY A 252 7.79 -18.42 -16.28
N ALA A 253 6.59 -17.84 -16.23
CA ALA A 253 5.43 -18.38 -16.94
C ALA A 253 5.15 -17.73 -18.31
N HIS A 254 5.56 -16.46 -18.48
CA HIS A 254 5.25 -15.69 -19.70
C HIS A 254 6.47 -15.22 -20.48
N ASN A 255 7.69 -15.59 -20.06
CA ASN A 255 8.96 -15.19 -20.68
C ASN A 255 9.11 -13.66 -20.86
N VAL A 256 8.58 -12.91 -19.90
CA VAL A 256 8.70 -11.44 -19.86
C VAL A 256 10.03 -11.08 -19.22
N THR A 257 10.68 -10.01 -19.67
CA THR A 257 11.89 -9.51 -19.00
C THR A 257 11.56 -8.90 -17.64
N ARG A 258 12.55 -8.77 -16.76
CA ARG A 258 12.33 -8.18 -15.43
C ARG A 258 11.84 -6.72 -15.54
N GLU A 259 12.39 -5.97 -16.49
CA GLU A 259 12.02 -4.58 -16.77
C GLU A 259 10.54 -4.50 -17.16
N ALA A 260 10.12 -5.31 -18.13
CA ALA A 260 8.73 -5.38 -18.56
C ALA A 260 7.79 -5.90 -17.46
N GLY A 261 8.27 -6.80 -16.60
CA GLY A 261 7.56 -7.21 -15.37
C GLY A 261 7.36 -6.05 -14.40
N GLY A 262 8.38 -5.21 -14.25
CA GLY A 262 8.29 -3.97 -13.46
C GLY A 262 7.25 -3.00 -14.00
N ASP A 263 7.20 -2.80 -15.32
CA ASP A 263 6.21 -1.94 -15.96
C ASP A 263 4.78 -2.44 -15.74
N LEU A 264 4.57 -3.77 -15.82
CA LEU A 264 3.27 -4.39 -15.54
C LEU A 264 2.82 -4.15 -14.09
N VAL A 265 3.71 -4.36 -13.11
CA VAL A 265 3.39 -4.09 -11.70
C VAL A 265 3.18 -2.59 -11.47
N ALA A 266 4.00 -1.73 -12.07
CA ALA A 266 3.87 -0.29 -11.98
C ALA A 266 2.53 0.24 -12.51
N MET A 267 1.90 -0.45 -13.47
CA MET A 267 0.55 -0.12 -13.92
C MET A 267 -0.46 -0.12 -12.75
N LEU A 268 -0.37 -1.06 -11.80
CA LEU A 268 -1.26 -1.09 -10.63
C LEU A 268 -1.12 0.19 -9.80
N THR A 269 0.11 0.59 -9.54
CA THR A 269 0.41 1.81 -8.78
C THR A 269 -0.10 3.06 -9.51
N LEU A 270 0.08 3.15 -10.83
CA LEU A 270 -0.46 4.23 -11.64
C LEU A 270 -1.99 4.26 -11.63
N PHE A 271 -2.65 3.11 -11.78
CA PHE A 271 -4.10 3.03 -11.67
C PHE A 271 -4.59 3.51 -10.31
N THR A 272 -3.95 3.11 -9.21
CA THR A 272 -4.37 3.55 -7.87
C THR A 272 -4.11 5.03 -7.64
N MET A 273 -2.98 5.56 -8.14
CA MET A 273 -2.58 6.94 -7.97
C MET A 273 -3.56 7.93 -8.62
N PHE A 274 -4.04 7.60 -9.81
CA PHE A 274 -4.97 8.44 -10.58
C PHE A 274 -6.43 7.95 -10.52
N GLY A 275 -6.63 6.64 -10.53
CA GLY A 275 -7.95 6.03 -10.57
C GLY A 275 -8.71 6.15 -9.26
N THR A 276 -8.04 5.99 -8.12
CA THR A 276 -8.73 6.05 -6.80
C THR A 276 -9.44 7.39 -6.58
N PRO A 277 -8.82 8.57 -6.81
CA PRO A 277 -9.53 9.84 -6.73
C PRO A 277 -10.69 9.96 -7.71
N LEU A 278 -10.52 9.49 -8.95
CA LEU A 278 -11.56 9.54 -9.97
C LEU A 278 -12.76 8.65 -9.59
N PHE A 279 -12.50 7.43 -9.13
CA PHE A 279 -13.57 6.55 -8.65
C PHE A 279 -14.23 7.08 -7.37
N GLY A 280 -13.49 7.72 -6.48
CA GLY A 280 -14.07 8.40 -5.31
C GLY A 280 -15.12 9.41 -5.71
N LEU A 281 -14.80 10.31 -6.65
CA LEU A 281 -15.75 11.29 -7.17
C LEU A 281 -16.95 10.65 -7.88
N PHE A 282 -16.71 9.55 -8.60
CA PHE A 282 -17.77 8.79 -9.27
C PHE A 282 -18.73 8.15 -8.26
N VAL A 283 -18.18 7.51 -7.23
CA VAL A 283 -18.93 6.85 -6.15
C VAL A 283 -19.80 7.86 -5.39
N ASP A 284 -19.26 9.03 -5.07
CA ASP A 284 -19.99 10.07 -4.34
C ASP A 284 -21.20 10.62 -5.12
N LYS A 285 -21.15 10.59 -6.46
CA LYS A 285 -22.27 10.95 -7.32
C LYS A 285 -23.29 9.82 -7.49
N LEU A 286 -22.80 8.57 -7.65
CA LEU A 286 -23.64 7.42 -7.98
C LEU A 286 -24.30 6.81 -6.73
N GLY A 287 -23.65 6.87 -5.57
CA GLY A 287 -23.97 6.03 -4.41
C GLY A 287 -23.65 4.57 -4.71
N LYS A 288 -24.57 3.65 -4.46
CA LYS A 288 -24.47 2.19 -4.78
C LYS A 288 -23.13 1.56 -4.36
N ARG A 289 -22.65 1.91 -3.18
CA ARG A 289 -21.31 1.57 -2.70
C ARG A 289 -21.07 0.07 -2.65
N ALA A 290 -22.00 -0.73 -2.12
CA ALA A 290 -21.86 -2.18 -2.04
C ALA A 290 -21.89 -2.83 -3.44
N LEU A 291 -22.72 -2.33 -4.38
CA LEU A 291 -22.72 -2.79 -5.77
C LEU A 291 -21.35 -2.55 -6.44
N LEU A 292 -20.74 -1.39 -6.21
CA LEU A 292 -19.43 -1.06 -6.79
C LEU A 292 -18.31 -1.94 -6.21
N MET A 293 -18.36 -2.27 -4.92
CA MET A 293 -17.45 -3.26 -4.32
C MET A 293 -17.64 -4.65 -4.95
N MET A 294 -18.86 -5.07 -5.24
CA MET A 294 -19.12 -6.33 -5.97
C MET A 294 -18.51 -6.30 -7.37
N LEU A 295 -18.71 -5.23 -8.13
CA LEU A 295 -18.15 -5.10 -9.49
C LEU A 295 -16.63 -5.18 -9.49
N GLY A 296 -15.97 -4.48 -8.55
CA GLY A 296 -14.52 -4.57 -8.38
C GLY A 296 -14.06 -5.99 -8.02
N SER A 297 -14.80 -6.69 -7.15
CA SER A 297 -14.46 -8.08 -6.77
C SER A 297 -14.66 -9.08 -7.93
N VAL A 298 -15.69 -8.89 -8.75
CA VAL A 298 -15.91 -9.71 -9.97
C VAL A 298 -14.74 -9.61 -10.93
N LEU A 299 -14.14 -8.42 -11.07
CA LEU A 299 -12.99 -8.23 -11.97
C LEU A 299 -11.77 -9.03 -11.55
N LEU A 300 -11.55 -9.26 -10.25
CA LEU A 300 -10.37 -9.98 -9.76
C LEU A 300 -10.43 -11.49 -10.03
N ILE A 301 -11.61 -12.10 -10.04
CA ILE A 301 -11.73 -13.55 -10.15
C ILE A 301 -11.11 -14.09 -11.44
N PRO A 302 -11.48 -13.58 -12.65
CA PRO A 302 -10.94 -14.09 -13.90
C PRO A 302 -9.47 -13.70 -14.12
N VAL A 303 -8.99 -12.61 -13.52
CA VAL A 303 -7.64 -12.08 -13.74
C VAL A 303 -6.57 -13.15 -13.53
N TYR A 304 -6.58 -13.82 -12.38
CA TYR A 304 -5.55 -14.79 -12.03
C TYR A 304 -5.64 -16.05 -12.89
N LEU A 305 -6.86 -16.51 -13.20
CA LEU A 305 -7.06 -17.69 -14.08
C LEU A 305 -6.68 -17.37 -15.52
N MET A 306 -6.98 -16.17 -16.01
CA MET A 306 -6.54 -15.73 -17.33
C MET A 306 -5.01 -15.70 -17.40
N MET A 307 -4.32 -15.16 -16.39
CA MET A 307 -2.84 -15.16 -16.34
C MET A 307 -2.28 -16.59 -16.27
N ALA A 308 -2.94 -17.51 -15.53
CA ALA A 308 -2.47 -18.89 -15.37
C ALA A 308 -2.62 -19.73 -16.65
N TYR A 309 -3.75 -19.60 -17.35
CA TYR A 309 -4.15 -20.54 -18.42
C TYR A 309 -4.14 -19.94 -19.82
N MET A 310 -4.27 -18.61 -19.96
CA MET A 310 -4.26 -17.97 -21.26
C MET A 310 -2.84 -17.50 -21.61
N ARG A 311 -2.31 -18.03 -22.71
CA ARG A 311 -1.03 -17.57 -23.26
C ARG A 311 -1.29 -16.64 -24.44
N SER A 312 -0.55 -15.55 -24.50
CA SER A 312 -0.61 -14.64 -25.64
C SER A 312 0.07 -15.28 -26.85
N ALA A 313 -0.56 -15.17 -28.02
CA ALA A 313 0.02 -15.58 -29.29
C ALA A 313 1.12 -14.61 -29.80
N GLY A 314 1.51 -13.61 -29.05
CA GLY A 314 2.51 -12.61 -29.44
C GLY A 314 2.69 -11.52 -28.38
N PHE A 315 3.47 -10.51 -28.75
CA PHE A 315 3.77 -9.34 -27.92
C PHE A 315 3.24 -8.07 -28.60
N VAL A 316 2.75 -7.15 -27.82
CA VAL A 316 2.42 -5.77 -28.24
C VAL A 316 3.54 -4.87 -27.77
N THR A 317 4.02 -4.00 -28.67
CA THR A 317 5.00 -2.98 -28.31
C THR A 317 4.29 -1.80 -27.69
N VAL A 318 4.55 -1.56 -26.39
CA VAL A 318 4.06 -0.40 -25.66
C VAL A 318 5.23 0.52 -25.38
N TYR A 319 5.09 1.81 -25.75
CA TYR A 319 6.09 2.82 -25.45
C TYR A 319 5.80 3.38 -24.06
N LEU A 320 6.66 3.05 -23.10
CA LEU A 320 6.57 3.53 -21.73
C LEU A 320 7.65 4.57 -21.45
N LEU A 321 7.27 5.58 -20.66
CA LEU A 321 8.21 6.62 -20.23
C LEU A 321 9.11 6.02 -19.14
N SER A 322 10.34 5.67 -19.51
CA SER A 322 11.31 5.05 -18.62
C SER A 322 12.55 5.94 -18.49
N PRO A 323 13.12 6.07 -17.28
CA PRO A 323 14.39 6.76 -17.09
C PRO A 323 15.51 5.92 -17.71
N THR A 324 16.06 6.40 -18.82
CA THR A 324 17.16 5.75 -19.54
C THR A 324 18.32 6.73 -19.64
N ASN A 325 19.52 6.33 -19.20
CA ASN A 325 20.74 7.16 -19.27
C ASN A 325 20.59 8.58 -18.68
N GLY A 326 19.82 8.72 -17.57
CA GLY A 326 19.61 10.01 -16.90
C GLY A 326 18.56 10.92 -17.56
N HIS A 327 17.89 10.47 -18.60
CA HIS A 327 16.81 11.18 -19.27
C HIS A 327 15.53 10.33 -19.29
N LEU A 328 14.35 10.98 -19.23
CA LEU A 328 13.08 10.32 -19.46
C LEU A 328 12.91 10.12 -20.97
N ALA A 329 12.83 8.88 -21.42
CA ALA A 329 12.61 8.52 -22.82
C ALA A 329 11.45 7.52 -22.95
N PHE A 330 10.75 7.57 -24.07
CA PHE A 330 9.81 6.52 -24.43
C PHE A 330 10.56 5.30 -24.93
N VAL A 331 10.61 4.25 -24.11
CA VAL A 331 11.30 2.99 -24.46
C VAL A 331 10.25 1.97 -24.89
N PRO A 332 10.49 1.25 -26.01
CA PRO A 332 9.58 0.18 -26.43
C PRO A 332 9.74 -1.04 -25.54
N HIS A 333 8.64 -1.48 -24.93
CA HIS A 333 8.55 -2.71 -24.16
C HIS A 333 7.61 -3.70 -24.87
N HIS A 334 8.06 -4.94 -24.98
CA HIS A 334 7.27 -6.01 -25.60
C HIS A 334 6.50 -6.76 -24.52
N LEU A 335 5.20 -6.51 -24.42
CA LEU A 335 4.33 -7.04 -23.39
C LEU A 335 3.28 -7.99 -23.99
N PRO A 336 3.03 -9.14 -23.31
CA PRO A 336 1.93 -10.02 -23.70
C PRO A 336 0.57 -9.32 -23.54
N PRO A 337 -0.31 -9.28 -24.57
CA PRO A 337 -1.61 -8.61 -24.46
C PRO A 337 -2.46 -9.10 -23.30
N ILE A 338 -2.37 -10.39 -22.96
CA ILE A 338 -3.13 -10.97 -21.86
C ILE A 338 -2.70 -10.35 -20.51
N LEU A 339 -1.40 -10.11 -20.30
CA LEU A 339 -0.92 -9.48 -19.08
C LEU A 339 -1.33 -8.01 -18.99
N LEU A 340 -1.31 -7.27 -20.12
CA LEU A 340 -1.81 -5.89 -20.16
C LEU A 340 -3.30 -5.84 -19.78
N LEU A 341 -4.11 -6.70 -20.34
CA LEU A 341 -5.54 -6.78 -20.05
C LEU A 341 -5.79 -7.10 -18.57
N THR A 342 -5.14 -8.14 -18.07
CA THR A 342 -5.33 -8.60 -16.68
C THR A 342 -4.81 -7.60 -15.66
N MET A 343 -3.66 -6.97 -15.92
CA MET A 343 -3.14 -5.90 -15.05
C MET A 343 -4.01 -4.64 -15.08
N ALA A 344 -4.60 -4.29 -16.24
CA ALA A 344 -5.58 -3.21 -16.34
C ALA A 344 -6.86 -3.52 -15.54
N MET A 345 -7.40 -4.73 -15.66
CA MET A 345 -8.56 -5.18 -14.87
C MET A 345 -8.27 -5.13 -13.37
N MET A 346 -7.10 -5.64 -12.95
CA MET A 346 -6.65 -5.60 -11.56
C MET A 346 -6.47 -4.14 -11.08
N GLY A 347 -5.88 -3.27 -11.91
CA GLY A 347 -5.69 -1.86 -11.60
C GLY A 347 -7.01 -1.10 -11.41
N ILE A 348 -8.00 -1.39 -12.25
CA ILE A 348 -9.37 -0.85 -12.09
C ILE A 348 -9.97 -1.31 -10.76
N ALA A 349 -9.89 -2.60 -10.44
CA ALA A 349 -10.39 -3.15 -9.18
C ALA A 349 -9.65 -2.52 -7.98
N PHE A 350 -8.31 -2.38 -8.08
CA PHE A 350 -7.47 -1.81 -7.03
C PHE A 350 -7.68 -0.31 -6.84
N SER A 351 -8.20 0.39 -7.81
CA SER A 351 -8.60 1.79 -7.67
C SER A 351 -10.02 1.92 -7.13
N LEU A 352 -10.93 1.09 -7.59
CA LEU A 352 -12.37 1.19 -7.27
C LEU A 352 -12.67 0.73 -5.83
N ILE A 353 -12.21 -0.46 -5.44
CA ILE A 353 -12.61 -1.03 -4.14
C ILE A 353 -12.14 -0.17 -2.96
N PRO A 354 -10.87 0.24 -2.84
CA PRO A 354 -10.44 1.10 -1.73
C PRO A 354 -11.14 2.46 -1.72
N ALA A 355 -11.41 3.05 -2.90
CA ALA A 355 -12.14 4.32 -3.01
C ALA A 355 -13.55 4.26 -2.41
N VAL A 356 -14.16 3.08 -2.42
CA VAL A 356 -15.50 2.84 -1.87
C VAL A 356 -15.47 2.32 -0.46
N MET A 357 -14.62 1.33 -0.21
CA MET A 357 -14.60 0.51 1.00
C MET A 357 -14.20 1.31 2.25
N TRP A 358 -13.07 2.02 2.19
CA TRP A 358 -12.59 2.79 3.33
C TRP A 358 -13.56 3.89 3.77
N PRO A 359 -14.10 4.74 2.87
CA PRO A 359 -15.09 5.73 3.27
C PRO A 359 -16.40 5.12 3.79
N SER A 360 -16.76 3.91 3.31
CA SER A 360 -18.00 3.24 3.75
C SER A 360 -18.03 2.91 5.23
N VAL A 361 -16.87 2.68 5.86
CA VAL A 361 -16.78 2.43 7.30
C VAL A 361 -17.38 3.58 8.12
N ALA A 362 -17.17 4.83 7.67
CA ALA A 362 -17.70 6.00 8.37
C ALA A 362 -19.23 6.10 8.38
N TYR A 363 -19.91 5.37 7.51
CA TYR A 363 -21.39 5.29 7.51
C TYR A 363 -21.94 4.14 8.34
N LEU A 364 -21.09 3.16 8.68
CA LEU A 364 -21.48 1.94 9.41
C LEU A 364 -21.20 2.01 10.92
N VAL A 365 -20.32 2.92 11.31
CA VAL A 365 -19.80 3.01 12.69
C VAL A 365 -19.97 4.44 13.18
N GLU A 366 -20.31 4.58 14.47
CA GLU A 366 -20.37 5.90 15.12
C GLU A 366 -19.04 6.64 15.02
N GLN A 367 -19.11 7.95 14.81
CA GLN A 367 -17.91 8.79 14.63
C GLN A 367 -16.90 8.68 15.78
N SER A 368 -17.38 8.51 17.01
CA SER A 368 -16.53 8.32 18.21
C SER A 368 -15.74 7.02 18.20
N LYS A 369 -16.11 6.03 17.39
CA LYS A 369 -15.52 4.68 17.31
C LYS A 369 -14.76 4.43 16.01
N LEU A 370 -14.65 5.43 15.13
CA LEU A 370 -14.00 5.29 13.81
C LEU A 370 -12.54 4.87 13.93
N GLY A 371 -11.81 5.41 14.90
CA GLY A 371 -10.41 5.03 15.13
C GLY A 371 -10.27 3.55 15.47
N THR A 372 -11.15 3.01 16.32
CA THR A 372 -11.18 1.57 16.63
C THR A 372 -11.53 0.76 15.38
N ALA A 373 -12.49 1.20 14.59
CA ALA A 373 -12.91 0.50 13.38
C ALA A 373 -11.78 0.44 12.32
N TYR A 374 -11.16 1.57 12.01
CA TYR A 374 -10.05 1.60 11.06
C TYR A 374 -8.81 0.85 11.57
N GLY A 375 -8.45 1.00 12.84
CA GLY A 375 -7.33 0.29 13.44
C GLY A 375 -7.51 -1.21 13.40
N LEU A 376 -8.70 -1.71 13.77
CA LEU A 376 -9.04 -3.14 13.74
C LEU A 376 -9.05 -3.68 12.29
N MET A 377 -9.61 -2.94 11.35
CA MET A 377 -9.64 -3.30 9.93
C MET A 377 -8.22 -3.44 9.38
N THR A 378 -7.32 -2.48 9.67
CA THR A 378 -5.91 -2.53 9.26
C THR A 378 -5.16 -3.66 9.94
N MET A 379 -5.41 -3.92 11.23
CA MET A 379 -4.81 -5.03 11.98
C MET A 379 -5.15 -6.38 11.33
N ILE A 380 -6.42 -6.64 11.06
CA ILE A 380 -6.87 -7.90 10.47
C ILE A 380 -6.36 -8.02 9.01
N GLN A 381 -6.32 -6.92 8.27
CA GLN A 381 -5.71 -6.86 6.93
C GLN A 381 -4.24 -7.32 6.98
N ASN A 382 -3.44 -6.82 7.91
CA ASN A 382 -2.03 -7.23 8.03
C ASN A 382 -1.86 -8.71 8.39
N ILE A 383 -2.76 -9.28 9.19
CA ILE A 383 -2.78 -10.74 9.44
C ILE A 383 -3.03 -11.49 8.13
N GLY A 384 -3.99 -11.04 7.32
CA GLY A 384 -4.25 -11.62 6.01
C GLY A 384 -3.03 -11.53 5.09
N LEU A 385 -2.41 -10.36 4.98
CA LEU A 385 -1.22 -10.15 4.16
C LEU A 385 -0.07 -11.08 4.56
N ALA A 386 0.21 -11.22 5.86
CA ALA A 386 1.22 -12.15 6.35
C ALA A 386 0.89 -13.60 5.98
N GLY A 387 -0.34 -14.03 6.27
CA GLY A 387 -0.79 -15.40 6.01
C GLY A 387 -0.74 -15.77 4.53
N PHE A 388 -1.23 -14.90 3.65
CA PHE A 388 -1.28 -15.19 2.20
C PHE A 388 0.08 -15.10 1.53
N ASN A 389 1.00 -14.22 1.97
CA ASN A 389 2.38 -14.25 1.49
C ASN A 389 3.07 -15.59 1.80
N LEU A 390 2.91 -16.12 3.02
CA LEU A 390 3.45 -17.43 3.39
C LEU A 390 2.76 -18.56 2.63
N MET A 391 1.43 -18.51 2.51
CA MET A 391 0.64 -19.57 1.85
C MET A 391 1.01 -19.68 0.37
N VAL A 392 1.09 -18.56 -0.35
CA VAL A 392 1.40 -18.57 -1.78
C VAL A 392 2.86 -18.94 -2.01
N GLY A 393 3.79 -18.46 -1.18
CA GLY A 393 5.18 -18.90 -1.24
C GLY A 393 5.33 -20.42 -1.06
N ALA A 394 4.66 -20.98 -0.04
CA ALA A 394 4.66 -22.42 0.20
C ALA A 394 3.95 -23.20 -0.94
N ALA A 395 2.89 -22.66 -1.53
CA ALA A 395 2.22 -23.26 -2.65
C ALA A 395 3.11 -23.31 -3.89
N ASN A 396 3.84 -22.25 -4.19
CA ASN A 396 4.81 -22.22 -5.29
C ASN A 396 5.95 -23.22 -5.09
N ASP A 397 6.48 -23.33 -3.87
CA ASP A 397 7.52 -24.32 -3.55
C ASP A 397 6.97 -25.76 -3.68
N TYR A 398 5.79 -26.03 -3.14
CA TYR A 398 5.13 -27.33 -3.22
C TYR A 398 4.89 -27.78 -4.66
N SER A 399 4.50 -26.87 -5.54
CA SER A 399 4.26 -27.13 -6.95
C SER A 399 5.52 -26.98 -7.82
N HIS A 400 6.68 -26.73 -7.23
CA HIS A 400 7.95 -26.50 -7.94
C HIS A 400 7.84 -25.42 -9.03
N ALA A 401 7.20 -24.30 -8.68
CA ALA A 401 6.98 -23.18 -9.60
C ALA A 401 8.31 -22.54 -10.03
N GLY A 402 8.49 -22.34 -11.32
CA GLY A 402 9.70 -21.75 -11.86
C GLY A 402 9.72 -21.77 -13.39
N PRO A 403 10.82 -21.27 -14.00
CA PRO A 403 10.95 -21.26 -15.47
C PRO A 403 10.90 -22.66 -16.11
N GLU A 404 11.36 -23.68 -15.40
CA GLU A 404 11.33 -25.09 -15.85
C GLU A 404 9.94 -25.70 -15.65
N ASN A 405 9.15 -25.22 -14.71
CA ASN A 405 7.78 -25.64 -14.47
C ASN A 405 6.82 -24.41 -14.35
N PRO A 406 6.47 -23.76 -15.45
CA PRO A 406 5.56 -22.60 -15.45
C PRO A 406 4.17 -22.91 -14.89
N HIS A 407 3.70 -24.16 -15.02
CA HIS A 407 2.40 -24.59 -14.48
C HIS A 407 2.40 -24.69 -12.95
N GLY A 408 3.57 -24.73 -12.31
CA GLY A 408 3.68 -24.70 -10.86
C GLY A 408 3.07 -23.44 -10.23
N TYR A 409 3.05 -22.31 -10.93
CA TYR A 409 2.39 -21.09 -10.45
C TYR A 409 0.85 -21.19 -10.42
N ASN A 410 0.24 -22.16 -11.10
CA ASN A 410 -1.21 -22.28 -11.17
C ASN A 410 -1.86 -22.43 -9.79
N LEU A 411 -1.22 -23.13 -8.86
CA LEU A 411 -1.74 -23.31 -7.49
C LEU A 411 -1.87 -21.96 -6.77
N GLY A 412 -0.84 -21.10 -6.85
CA GLY A 412 -0.90 -19.74 -6.32
C GLY A 412 -1.98 -18.89 -6.96
N MET A 413 -2.16 -19.00 -8.29
CA MET A 413 -3.21 -18.28 -9.02
C MET A 413 -4.62 -18.75 -8.63
N TRP A 414 -4.80 -20.04 -8.37
CA TRP A 414 -6.07 -20.57 -7.84
C TRP A 414 -6.35 -20.03 -6.43
N ILE A 415 -5.33 -19.96 -5.55
CA ILE A 415 -5.49 -19.36 -4.22
C ILE A 415 -6.00 -17.93 -4.34
N PHE A 416 -5.39 -17.09 -5.20
CA PHE A 416 -5.83 -15.73 -5.42
C PHE A 416 -7.25 -15.63 -6.00
N SER A 417 -7.60 -16.50 -6.96
CA SER A 417 -8.96 -16.56 -7.53
C SER A 417 -10.01 -16.93 -6.46
N VAL A 418 -9.72 -17.91 -5.60
CA VAL A 418 -10.61 -18.31 -4.51
C VAL A 418 -10.78 -17.16 -3.52
N VAL A 419 -9.70 -16.47 -3.17
CA VAL A 419 -9.75 -15.29 -2.29
C VAL A 419 -10.55 -14.15 -2.92
N GLY A 420 -10.42 -13.94 -4.23
CA GLY A 420 -11.24 -13.00 -5.01
C GLY A 420 -12.73 -13.37 -4.96
N PHE A 421 -13.06 -14.67 -5.08
CA PHE A 421 -14.43 -15.17 -4.97
C PHE A 421 -15.00 -14.98 -3.55
N LEU A 422 -14.20 -15.22 -2.51
CA LEU A 422 -14.60 -14.91 -1.12
C LEU A 422 -14.87 -13.42 -0.95
N GLY A 423 -14.03 -12.55 -1.53
CA GLY A 423 -14.27 -11.09 -1.54
C GLY A 423 -15.60 -10.73 -2.19
N LEU A 424 -15.92 -11.32 -3.33
CA LEU A 424 -17.21 -11.15 -4.00
C LEU A 424 -18.37 -11.63 -3.10
N THR A 425 -18.22 -12.75 -2.40
CA THR A 425 -19.22 -13.26 -1.48
C THR A 425 -19.52 -12.28 -0.35
N PHE A 426 -18.47 -11.70 0.25
CA PHE A 426 -18.66 -10.71 1.32
C PHE A 426 -19.25 -9.39 0.79
N ALA A 427 -18.86 -8.94 -0.38
CA ALA A 427 -19.47 -7.78 -1.04
C ALA A 427 -20.96 -8.01 -1.35
N PHE A 428 -21.32 -9.22 -1.78
CA PHE A 428 -22.71 -9.61 -2.03
C PHE A 428 -23.53 -9.65 -0.73
N LEU A 429 -23.01 -10.28 0.34
CA LEU A 429 -23.66 -10.31 1.65
C LEU A 429 -23.84 -8.91 2.24
N LEU A 430 -22.82 -8.05 2.09
CA LEU A 430 -22.92 -6.64 2.46
C LEU A 430 -24.07 -5.98 1.72
N ARG A 431 -24.14 -6.12 0.39
CA ARG A 431 -25.19 -5.51 -0.43
C ARG A 431 -26.58 -6.01 -0.03
N GLN A 432 -26.74 -7.32 0.18
CA GLN A 432 -28.03 -7.87 0.62
C GLN A 432 -28.48 -7.25 1.96
N ARG A 433 -27.55 -7.11 2.91
CA ARG A 433 -27.84 -6.50 4.19
C ARG A 433 -28.18 -5.01 4.06
N GLU A 434 -27.46 -4.26 3.22
CA GLU A 434 -27.68 -2.82 3.02
C GLU A 434 -28.96 -2.49 2.22
N LEU A 435 -29.48 -3.44 1.46
CA LEU A 435 -30.80 -3.34 0.81
C LEU A 435 -31.96 -3.74 1.76
N GLY A 436 -31.64 -4.40 2.88
CA GLY A 436 -32.63 -4.85 3.85
C GLY A 436 -32.97 -3.81 4.92
N PRO A 437 -33.82 -4.19 5.90
CA PRO A 437 -34.32 -3.26 6.95
C PRO A 437 -33.23 -2.79 7.91
N HIS A 438 -32.07 -3.41 7.93
CA HIS A 438 -30.90 -3.05 8.75
C HIS A 438 -29.81 -2.33 7.95
N GLY A 439 -30.15 -1.77 6.78
CA GLY A 439 -29.21 -1.04 5.95
C GLY A 439 -28.90 0.35 6.51
N HIS A 440 -27.64 0.77 6.34
CA HIS A 440 -27.13 2.07 6.76
C HIS A 440 -27.16 3.10 5.61
N GLY A 441 -27.72 2.72 4.47
CA GLY A 441 -27.87 3.59 3.30
C GLY A 441 -26.70 3.58 2.33
N LEU A 442 -25.76 2.63 2.39
CA LEU A 442 -24.62 2.57 1.47
C LEU A 442 -25.00 2.53 -0.02
N GLU A 443 -26.22 2.06 -0.34
CA GLU A 443 -26.72 2.01 -1.71
C GLU A 443 -27.40 3.32 -2.17
N THR A 444 -27.68 4.25 -1.25
CA THR A 444 -28.50 5.44 -1.54
C THR A 444 -27.84 6.76 -1.17
N ILE A 445 -26.74 6.74 -0.40
CA ILE A 445 -26.02 7.96 0.03
C ILE A 445 -25.25 8.55 -1.15
N THR A 446 -25.64 9.77 -1.56
CA THR A 446 -24.95 10.58 -2.56
C THR A 446 -24.64 11.96 -2.00
N THR A 447 -23.69 12.71 -2.58
CA THR A 447 -23.39 14.09 -2.17
C THR A 447 -24.59 15.01 -2.24
N ALA A 448 -25.54 14.79 -3.15
CA ALA A 448 -26.77 15.59 -3.28
C ALA A 448 -27.73 15.40 -2.10
N LYS A 449 -27.68 14.24 -1.40
CA LYS A 449 -28.53 13.95 -0.23
C LYS A 449 -27.85 14.30 1.11
N ALA A 450 -26.55 14.50 1.13
CA ALA A 450 -25.82 14.87 2.35
C ALA A 450 -25.93 16.38 2.65
N THR A 451 -26.40 17.18 1.69
CA THR A 451 -26.61 18.65 1.82
C THR A 451 -28.06 19.03 2.04
N SER A 452 -28.99 18.09 2.09
CA SER A 452 -30.39 18.26 2.44
C SER A 452 -30.70 17.68 3.83
#